data_558bb4800b2ed3c5d439cc0970c9f7d0
#
_entry.id   558bb4800b2ed3c5d439cc0970c9f7d0
#
_cell.length_a   1.000
_cell.length_b   1.000
_cell.length_c   1.000
_cell.angle_alpha   90.00
_cell.angle_beta   90.00
_cell.angle_gamma   90.00
#
_symmetry.space_group_name_H-M   'P 1'
#
loop_
_entity.id
_entity.type
_entity.pdbx_description
1 polymer ?
#
loop_
_entity_poly.entity_id
_entity_poly.type
_entity_poly.pdbx_seq_one_letter_code
_entity_poly.pdbx_strand_id
1 'polypeptide(L)'
;MAPLSRGLELLDSAVSYALAGAAPGTAQLLRRPTPCPGWDLATLLDHVSDSIGVLHQAVTAGCATASAAPPGHPWPGPDPVARLHGQAAGLLDACAAAGPAERRVAIWDRELTASMVAVTGAIEITVHGWDISVACGARRPVPPGLAAVLLPIAPLLITPGTRPGLFADPVRLPGPASLGDQLVAFLGRQPRPPAAPGPDGT
;
A
#
# COMPACT_ATOMS: atom_id res chain seq x y z
N MET A 1 -23.60 9.57 0.05
CA MET A 1 -22.23 9.83 -0.45
C MET A 1 -21.98 8.91 -1.64
N ALA A 2 -21.50 9.46 -2.76
CA ALA A 2 -21.26 8.69 -3.98
C ALA A 2 -20.10 7.69 -3.79
N PRO A 3 -20.13 6.51 -4.43
CA PRO A 3 -19.10 5.46 -4.26
C PRO A 3 -17.67 5.91 -4.58
N LEU A 4 -17.49 6.89 -5.46
CA LEU A 4 -16.18 7.44 -5.83
C LEU A 4 -15.57 8.30 -4.74
N SER A 5 -16.36 9.20 -4.14
CA SER A 5 -15.88 10.03 -3.03
C SER A 5 -15.24 9.14 -1.97
N ARG A 6 -15.87 7.98 -1.72
CA ARG A 6 -15.35 7.00 -0.75
C ARG A 6 -14.07 6.31 -1.20
N GLY A 7 -13.94 5.96 -2.48
CA GLY A 7 -12.70 5.36 -3.03
C GLY A 7 -11.52 6.33 -2.96
N LEU A 8 -11.73 7.58 -3.34
CA LEU A 8 -10.71 8.64 -3.28
C LEU A 8 -10.35 9.02 -1.84
N GLU A 9 -11.32 9.08 -0.93
CA GLU A 9 -11.07 9.30 0.51
C GLU A 9 -10.23 8.17 1.12
N LEU A 10 -10.46 6.92 0.69
CA LEU A 10 -9.65 5.78 1.12
C LEU A 10 -8.22 5.88 0.58
N LEU A 11 -8.07 6.26 -0.68
CA LEU A 11 -6.78 6.44 -1.31
C LEU A 11 -5.99 7.57 -0.64
N ASP A 12 -6.61 8.72 -0.37
CA ASP A 12 -6.02 9.83 0.39
C ASP A 12 -5.57 9.38 1.78
N SER A 13 -6.43 8.65 2.50
CA SER A 13 -6.11 8.11 3.83
C SER A 13 -4.94 7.13 3.79
N ALA A 14 -4.86 6.27 2.76
CA ALA A 14 -3.78 5.30 2.57
C ALA A 14 -2.46 6.00 2.25
N VAL A 15 -2.48 6.99 1.37
CA VAL A 15 -1.32 7.83 1.01
C VAL A 15 -0.80 8.58 2.24
N SER A 16 -1.68 9.26 2.98
CA SER A 16 -1.32 9.97 4.20
C SER A 16 -0.70 9.03 5.25
N TYR A 17 -1.23 7.82 5.40
CA TYR A 17 -0.68 6.81 6.29
C TYR A 17 0.73 6.37 5.86
N ALA A 18 0.95 6.10 4.57
CA ALA A 18 2.25 5.69 4.04
C ALA A 18 3.31 6.79 4.18
N LEU A 19 2.96 8.04 3.85
CA LEU A 19 3.85 9.21 4.03
C LEU A 19 4.24 9.41 5.49
N ALA A 20 3.31 9.23 6.42
CA ALA A 20 3.60 9.31 7.85
C ALA A 20 4.52 8.17 8.34
N GLY A 21 4.58 7.04 7.63
CA GLY A 21 5.56 5.97 7.84
C GLY A 21 6.96 6.35 7.36
N ALA A 22 7.06 7.08 6.26
CA ALA A 22 8.28 7.62 5.68
C ALA A 22 8.67 8.99 6.30
N ALA A 23 8.70 9.07 7.61
CA ALA A 23 8.98 10.29 8.39
C ALA A 23 10.45 10.77 8.21
N PRO A 24 10.78 12.00 8.69
CA PRO A 24 12.16 12.50 8.69
C PRO A 24 13.16 11.50 9.28
N GLY A 25 14.28 11.27 8.60
CA GLY A 25 15.28 10.27 8.97
C GLY A 25 15.14 8.93 8.23
N THR A 26 14.06 8.71 7.47
CA THR A 26 13.89 7.49 6.67
C THR A 26 15.03 7.29 5.67
N ALA A 27 15.58 8.36 5.08
CA ALA A 27 16.71 8.29 4.16
C ALA A 27 17.95 7.58 4.75
N GLN A 28 18.14 7.66 6.06
CA GLN A 28 19.24 6.99 6.77
C GLN A 28 19.00 5.49 6.95
N LEU A 29 17.79 5.02 6.70
CA LEU A 29 17.33 3.64 6.92
C LEU A 29 17.15 2.86 5.62
N LEU A 30 17.52 3.41 4.46
CA LEU A 30 17.22 2.87 3.13
C LEU A 30 17.70 1.42 2.91
N ARG A 31 18.76 1.00 3.61
CA ARG A 31 19.27 -0.38 3.53
C ARG A 31 18.65 -1.34 4.53
N ARG A 32 17.69 -0.90 5.34
CA ARG A 32 17.02 -1.80 6.27
C ARG A 32 16.13 -2.80 5.54
N PRO A 33 16.10 -4.06 6.02
CA PRO A 33 15.19 -5.06 5.48
C PRO A 33 13.74 -4.67 5.78
N THR A 34 12.84 -5.02 4.87
CA THR A 34 11.40 -4.81 5.00
C THR A 34 10.67 -6.15 5.22
N PRO A 35 9.38 -6.12 5.58
CA PRO A 35 8.55 -7.32 5.59
C PRO A 35 8.35 -7.96 4.19
N CYS A 36 8.68 -7.26 3.11
CA CYS A 36 8.67 -7.82 1.76
C CYS A 36 9.95 -8.63 1.52
N PRO A 37 9.87 -9.95 1.27
CA PRO A 37 11.06 -10.80 1.12
C PRO A 37 12.00 -10.29 0.02
N GLY A 38 13.27 -10.11 0.36
CA GLY A 38 14.31 -9.67 -0.58
C GLY A 38 14.34 -8.17 -0.87
N TRP A 39 13.48 -7.37 -0.25
CA TRP A 39 13.44 -5.92 -0.45
C TRP A 39 14.03 -5.16 0.74
N ASP A 40 14.93 -4.22 0.46
CA ASP A 40 15.30 -3.18 1.41
C ASP A 40 14.29 -2.01 1.32
N LEU A 41 14.42 -1.05 2.24
CA LEU A 41 13.49 0.09 2.30
C LEU A 41 13.59 0.97 1.04
N ALA A 42 14.76 1.10 0.41
CA ALA A 42 14.90 1.84 -0.83
C ALA A 42 14.04 1.21 -1.94
N THR A 43 14.17 -0.10 -2.13
CA THR A 43 13.38 -0.87 -3.10
C THR A 43 11.87 -0.74 -2.85
N LEU A 44 11.45 -0.79 -1.57
CA LEU A 44 10.05 -0.64 -1.20
C LEU A 44 9.53 0.77 -1.51
N LEU A 45 10.29 1.82 -1.20
CA LEU A 45 9.91 3.21 -1.50
C LEU A 45 9.80 3.47 -3.00
N ASP A 46 10.71 2.91 -3.79
CA ASP A 46 10.65 3.01 -5.25
C ASP A 46 9.40 2.31 -5.79
N HIS A 47 9.11 1.09 -5.33
CA HIS A 47 7.91 0.35 -5.72
C HIS A 47 6.62 1.12 -5.39
N VAL A 48 6.50 1.65 -4.17
CA VAL A 48 5.30 2.44 -3.78
C VAL A 48 5.17 3.69 -4.62
N SER A 49 6.29 4.37 -4.92
CA SER A 49 6.29 5.55 -5.79
C SER A 49 5.83 5.20 -7.20
N ASP A 50 6.26 4.07 -7.75
CA ASP A 50 5.82 3.59 -9.08
C ASP A 50 4.34 3.23 -9.07
N SER A 51 3.84 2.54 -8.03
CA SER A 51 2.43 2.22 -7.86
C SER A 51 1.57 3.49 -7.82
N ILE A 52 2.00 4.51 -7.08
CA ILE A 52 1.34 5.83 -7.04
C ILE A 52 1.36 6.49 -8.42
N GLY A 53 2.47 6.40 -9.15
CA GLY A 53 2.58 6.92 -10.52
C GLY A 53 1.59 6.27 -11.50
N VAL A 54 1.42 4.95 -11.41
CA VAL A 54 0.42 4.20 -12.21
C VAL A 54 -1.00 4.65 -11.86
N LEU A 55 -1.32 4.81 -10.57
CA LEU A 55 -2.62 5.32 -10.11
C LEU A 55 -2.87 6.76 -10.61
N HIS A 56 -1.86 7.61 -10.56
CA HIS A 56 -1.93 8.99 -11.07
C HIS A 56 -2.24 9.02 -12.57
N GLN A 57 -1.57 8.19 -13.39
CA GLN A 57 -1.89 8.06 -14.83
C GLN A 57 -3.32 7.55 -15.04
N ALA A 58 -3.73 6.53 -14.29
CA ALA A 58 -5.08 5.99 -14.38
C ALA A 58 -6.15 7.05 -14.08
N VAL A 59 -5.93 7.86 -13.05
CA VAL A 59 -6.85 8.94 -12.66
C VAL A 59 -6.87 10.09 -13.70
N THR A 60 -5.72 10.51 -14.22
CA THR A 60 -5.62 11.67 -15.13
C THR A 60 -5.95 11.32 -16.56
N ALA A 61 -5.33 10.30 -17.14
CA ALA A 61 -5.44 9.94 -18.54
C ALA A 61 -6.59 8.93 -18.83
N GLY A 62 -7.18 8.32 -17.80
CA GLY A 62 -8.17 7.25 -17.96
C GLY A 62 -7.56 5.93 -18.44
N CYS A 63 -6.23 5.83 -18.50
CA CYS A 63 -5.50 4.61 -18.80
C CYS A 63 -4.14 4.63 -18.12
N ALA A 64 -3.62 3.47 -17.78
CA ALA A 64 -2.24 3.31 -17.33
C ALA A 64 -1.59 2.19 -18.14
N THR A 65 -0.51 2.53 -18.82
CA THR A 65 0.32 1.62 -19.62
C THR A 65 1.69 1.39 -18.97
N ALA A 66 2.05 2.19 -17.98
CA ALA A 66 3.32 2.03 -17.28
C ALA A 66 3.27 0.76 -16.44
N SER A 67 4.19 -0.15 -16.72
CA SER A 67 4.54 -1.23 -15.79
C SER A 67 5.36 -0.60 -14.68
N ALA A 68 5.04 -0.93 -13.42
CA ALA A 68 5.98 -0.67 -12.34
C ALA A 68 7.32 -1.30 -12.74
N ALA A 69 8.41 -0.56 -12.57
CA ALA A 69 9.74 -1.09 -12.86
C ALA A 69 9.96 -2.37 -12.03
N PRO A 70 10.67 -3.38 -12.57
CA PRO A 70 10.94 -4.57 -11.79
C PRO A 70 11.67 -4.19 -10.49
N PRO A 71 11.33 -4.84 -9.36
CA PRO A 71 11.99 -4.59 -8.08
C PRO A 71 13.52 -4.70 -8.23
N GLY A 72 14.24 -3.75 -7.66
CA GLY A 72 15.71 -3.76 -7.68
C GLY A 72 16.36 -2.94 -8.79
N HIS A 73 15.60 -2.21 -9.61
CA HIS A 73 16.20 -1.21 -10.49
C HIS A 73 16.45 0.07 -9.69
N PRO A 74 17.74 0.47 -9.48
CA PRO A 74 18.02 1.66 -8.68
C PRO A 74 17.43 2.89 -9.36
N TRP A 75 16.61 3.63 -8.64
CA TRP A 75 16.14 4.92 -9.10
C TRP A 75 17.33 5.85 -9.35
N PRO A 76 17.46 6.45 -10.55
CA PRO A 76 18.60 7.33 -10.86
C PRO A 76 18.50 8.70 -10.15
N GLY A 77 17.46 8.94 -9.35
CA GLY A 77 17.24 10.21 -8.64
C GLY A 77 17.86 10.23 -7.24
N PRO A 78 18.01 11.41 -6.65
CA PRO A 78 18.80 11.60 -5.42
C PRO A 78 18.11 11.16 -4.12
N ASP A 79 16.76 11.09 -4.04
CA ASP A 79 16.04 10.83 -2.77
C ASP A 79 14.70 10.09 -3.01
N PRO A 80 14.63 8.78 -2.65
CA PRO A 80 13.39 8.00 -2.75
C PRO A 80 12.23 8.55 -1.90
N VAL A 81 12.53 9.18 -0.77
CA VAL A 81 11.51 9.77 0.11
C VAL A 81 10.90 11.02 -0.53
N ALA A 82 11.74 11.89 -1.09
CA ALA A 82 11.28 13.06 -1.82
C ALA A 82 10.45 12.68 -3.06
N ARG A 83 10.86 11.61 -3.76
CA ARG A 83 10.10 11.06 -4.89
C ARG A 83 8.71 10.59 -4.45
N LEU A 84 8.63 9.80 -3.38
CA LEU A 84 7.36 9.32 -2.82
C LEU A 84 6.43 10.49 -2.49
N HIS A 85 6.93 11.53 -1.83
CA HIS A 85 6.14 12.73 -1.51
C HIS A 85 5.65 13.45 -2.77
N GLY A 86 6.50 13.62 -3.78
CA GLY A 86 6.12 14.27 -5.04
C GLY A 86 5.05 13.50 -5.80
N GLN A 87 5.18 12.18 -5.92
CA GLN A 87 4.18 11.32 -6.56
C GLN A 87 2.86 11.32 -5.80
N ALA A 88 2.90 11.27 -4.48
CA ALA A 88 1.73 11.33 -3.63
C ALA A 88 0.96 12.64 -3.78
N ALA A 89 1.65 13.78 -3.77
CA ALA A 89 1.02 15.09 -3.98
C ALA A 89 0.33 15.16 -5.36
N GLY A 90 1.01 14.73 -6.43
CA GLY A 90 0.43 14.69 -7.76
C GLY A 90 -0.82 13.80 -7.86
N LEU A 91 -0.82 12.63 -7.22
CA LEU A 91 -1.99 11.76 -7.18
C LEU A 91 -3.16 12.40 -6.44
N LEU A 92 -2.92 13.02 -5.27
CA LEU A 92 -3.98 13.66 -4.49
C LEU A 92 -4.60 14.85 -5.24
N ASP A 93 -3.78 15.66 -5.92
CA ASP A 93 -4.25 16.75 -6.78
C ASP A 93 -5.11 16.21 -7.93
N ALA A 94 -4.67 15.13 -8.58
CA ALA A 94 -5.42 14.48 -9.65
C ALA A 94 -6.75 13.89 -9.14
N CYS A 95 -6.77 13.30 -7.95
CA CYS A 95 -7.97 12.79 -7.30
C CYS A 95 -8.96 13.92 -6.98
N ALA A 96 -8.49 15.06 -6.51
CA ALA A 96 -9.32 16.23 -6.23
C ALA A 96 -9.97 16.81 -7.52
N ALA A 97 -9.28 16.70 -8.65
CA ALA A 97 -9.77 17.14 -9.97
C ALA A 97 -10.57 16.06 -10.71
N ALA A 98 -10.64 14.82 -10.20
CA ALA A 98 -11.23 13.70 -10.92
C ALA A 98 -12.75 13.85 -11.12
N GLY A 99 -13.19 13.43 -12.30
CA GLY A 99 -14.60 13.38 -12.68
C GLY A 99 -15.38 12.21 -12.04
N PRO A 100 -16.51 11.79 -12.64
CA PRO A 100 -17.42 10.79 -12.06
C PRO A 100 -16.79 9.43 -11.75
N ALA A 101 -17.34 8.76 -10.74
CA ALA A 101 -16.91 7.46 -10.20
C ALA A 101 -16.91 6.30 -11.19
N GLU A 102 -17.90 6.32 -12.03
CA GLU A 102 -18.19 5.27 -13.00
C GLU A 102 -17.29 5.38 -14.24
N ARG A 103 -16.41 6.41 -14.29
CA ARG A 103 -15.47 6.56 -15.40
C ARG A 103 -14.65 5.27 -15.54
N ARG A 104 -14.67 4.72 -16.74
CA ARG A 104 -13.85 3.58 -17.09
C ARG A 104 -12.38 3.99 -17.21
N VAL A 105 -11.53 3.14 -16.67
CA VAL A 105 -10.08 3.29 -16.69
C VAL A 105 -9.49 2.00 -17.22
N ALA A 106 -8.66 2.09 -18.25
CA ALA A 106 -7.94 0.94 -18.77
C ALA A 106 -6.61 0.80 -18.03
N ILE A 107 -6.40 -0.35 -17.39
CA ILE A 107 -5.10 -0.72 -16.80
C ILE A 107 -4.65 -1.98 -17.52
N TRP A 108 -3.58 -1.86 -18.30
CA TRP A 108 -3.11 -2.89 -19.24
C TRP A 108 -4.25 -3.34 -20.18
N ASP A 109 -4.67 -4.59 -20.07
CA ASP A 109 -5.72 -5.24 -20.85
C ASP A 109 -7.10 -5.26 -20.15
N ARG A 110 -7.24 -4.59 -18.99
CA ARG A 110 -8.45 -4.61 -18.17
C ARG A 110 -9.13 -3.25 -18.10
N GLU A 111 -10.43 -3.25 -18.32
CA GLU A 111 -11.27 -2.10 -18.01
C GLU A 111 -11.82 -2.21 -16.59
N LEU A 112 -11.48 -1.23 -15.76
CA LEU A 112 -11.94 -1.12 -14.37
C LEU A 112 -12.68 0.20 -14.18
N THR A 113 -13.50 0.31 -13.15
CA THR A 113 -14.02 1.63 -12.75
C THR A 113 -12.95 2.41 -11.99
N ALA A 114 -12.94 3.73 -12.06
CA ALA A 114 -12.04 4.57 -11.29
C ALA A 114 -12.14 4.28 -9.78
N SER A 115 -13.34 3.94 -9.28
CA SER A 115 -13.55 3.52 -7.90
C SER A 115 -12.82 2.21 -7.56
N MET A 116 -12.85 1.20 -8.43
CA MET A 116 -12.12 -0.06 -8.20
C MET A 116 -10.60 0.18 -8.18
N VAL A 117 -10.10 1.00 -9.10
CA VAL A 117 -8.68 1.38 -9.15
C VAL A 117 -8.26 2.08 -7.85
N ALA A 118 -9.06 3.04 -7.38
CA ALA A 118 -8.78 3.77 -6.15
C ALA A 118 -8.77 2.85 -4.92
N VAL A 119 -9.72 1.92 -4.81
CA VAL A 119 -9.78 0.97 -3.68
C VAL A 119 -8.63 -0.04 -3.73
N THR A 120 -8.31 -0.57 -4.92
CA THR A 120 -7.15 -1.47 -5.08
C THR A 120 -5.86 -0.76 -4.71
N GLY A 121 -5.67 0.47 -5.18
CA GLY A 121 -4.54 1.31 -4.82
C GLY A 121 -4.48 1.61 -3.31
N ALA A 122 -5.62 1.86 -2.68
CA ALA A 122 -5.67 2.08 -1.24
C ALA A 122 -5.22 0.85 -0.44
N ILE A 123 -5.57 -0.37 -0.87
CA ILE A 123 -5.09 -1.63 -0.24
C ILE A 123 -3.57 -1.75 -0.38
N GLU A 124 -3.06 -1.58 -1.60
CA GLU A 124 -1.64 -1.65 -1.95
C GLU A 124 -0.81 -0.65 -1.12
N ILE A 125 -1.19 0.62 -1.15
CA ILE A 125 -0.49 1.69 -0.43
C ILE A 125 -0.61 1.51 1.08
N THR A 126 -1.73 0.98 1.59
CA THR A 126 -1.90 0.73 3.03
C THR A 126 -0.94 -0.35 3.54
N VAL A 127 -0.84 -1.50 2.85
CA VAL A 127 0.04 -2.57 3.29
C VAL A 127 1.51 -2.15 3.20
N HIS A 128 1.90 -1.45 2.15
CA HIS A 128 3.27 -0.97 2.01
C HIS A 128 3.59 0.21 2.95
N GLY A 129 2.62 1.04 3.30
CA GLY A 129 2.76 2.02 4.38
C GLY A 129 3.05 1.36 5.73
N TRP A 130 2.40 0.21 6.00
CA TRP A 130 2.72 -0.60 7.16
C TRP A 130 4.13 -1.20 7.07
N ASP A 131 4.51 -1.76 5.93
CA ASP A 131 5.85 -2.31 5.67
C ASP A 131 6.95 -1.24 5.88
N ILE A 132 6.75 -0.02 5.37
CA ILE A 132 7.64 1.14 5.57
C ILE A 132 7.78 1.44 7.07
N SER A 133 6.65 1.53 7.79
CA SER A 133 6.67 1.86 9.21
C SER A 133 7.42 0.80 10.05
N VAL A 134 7.31 -0.47 9.68
CA VAL A 134 8.05 -1.57 10.32
C VAL A 134 9.54 -1.45 10.03
N ALA A 135 9.93 -1.22 8.78
CA ALA A 135 11.34 -1.04 8.39
C ALA A 135 11.97 0.17 9.09
N CYS A 136 11.20 1.24 9.29
CA CYS A 136 11.62 2.43 10.06
C CYS A 136 11.65 2.20 11.59
N GLY A 137 11.16 1.05 12.08
CA GLY A 137 11.09 0.74 13.51
C GLY A 137 9.91 1.39 14.25
N ALA A 138 9.05 2.12 13.55
CA ALA A 138 7.92 2.85 14.14
C ALA A 138 6.71 1.95 14.45
N ARG A 139 6.55 0.83 13.72
CA ARG A 139 5.45 -0.14 13.88
C ARG A 139 4.08 0.52 14.05
N ARG A 140 3.78 1.51 13.22
CA ARG A 140 2.52 2.25 13.29
C ARG A 140 1.37 1.32 12.90
N PRO A 141 0.30 1.21 13.71
CA PRO A 141 -0.86 0.42 13.33
C PRO A 141 -1.57 1.05 12.12
N VAL A 142 -2.20 0.22 11.29
CA VAL A 142 -3.11 0.71 10.26
C VAL A 142 -4.27 1.44 10.95
N PRO A 143 -4.64 2.67 10.52
CA PRO A 143 -5.75 3.42 11.10
C PRO A 143 -7.04 2.59 11.13
N PRO A 144 -7.76 2.52 12.28
CA PRO A 144 -8.94 1.67 12.42
C PRO A 144 -10.03 1.95 11.39
N GLY A 145 -10.26 3.24 11.06
CA GLY A 145 -11.25 3.64 10.04
C GLY A 145 -10.88 3.13 8.64
N LEU A 146 -9.61 3.18 8.27
CA LEU A 146 -9.11 2.66 7.00
C LEU A 146 -9.23 1.13 6.96
N ALA A 147 -8.77 0.45 8.01
CA ALA A 147 -8.85 -1.01 8.11
C ALA A 147 -10.30 -1.52 8.09
N ALA A 148 -11.24 -0.86 8.76
CA ALA A 148 -12.65 -1.24 8.81
C ALA A 148 -13.31 -1.24 7.43
N VAL A 149 -12.85 -0.40 6.52
CA VAL A 149 -13.38 -0.34 5.14
C VAL A 149 -12.65 -1.31 4.22
N LEU A 150 -11.32 -1.40 4.32
CA LEU A 150 -10.51 -2.22 3.40
C LEU A 150 -10.61 -3.71 3.70
N LEU A 151 -10.72 -4.11 4.97
CA LEU A 151 -10.74 -5.53 5.38
C LEU A 151 -11.86 -6.35 4.72
N PRO A 152 -13.13 -5.91 4.68
CA PRO A 152 -14.19 -6.66 4.00
C PRO A 152 -14.06 -6.64 2.46
N ILE A 153 -13.35 -5.67 1.88
CA ILE A 153 -13.19 -5.53 0.42
C ILE A 153 -11.99 -6.34 -0.09
N ALA A 154 -10.91 -6.39 0.69
CA ALA A 154 -9.67 -7.05 0.25
C ALA A 154 -9.87 -8.49 -0.25
N PRO A 155 -10.68 -9.37 0.38
CA PRO A 155 -10.93 -10.73 -0.12
C PRO A 155 -11.69 -10.77 -1.46
N LEU A 156 -12.42 -9.73 -1.82
CA LEU A 156 -13.15 -9.65 -3.09
C LEU A 156 -12.21 -9.35 -4.27
N LEU A 157 -11.12 -8.67 -4.01
CA LEU A 157 -10.12 -8.26 -5.01
C LEU A 157 -8.92 -9.21 -5.04
N ILE A 158 -8.49 -9.68 -3.86
CA ILE A 158 -7.32 -10.54 -3.68
C ILE A 158 -7.81 -11.97 -3.40
N THR A 159 -8.13 -12.65 -4.48
CA THR A 159 -8.60 -14.04 -4.47
C THR A 159 -7.40 -15.01 -4.58
N PRO A 160 -7.58 -16.33 -4.37
CA PRO A 160 -6.52 -17.31 -4.64
C PRO A 160 -5.94 -17.21 -6.05
N GLY A 161 -6.73 -16.81 -7.05
CA GLY A 161 -6.28 -16.68 -8.43
C GLY A 161 -5.51 -15.38 -8.74
N THR A 162 -5.75 -14.29 -8.00
CA THR A 162 -5.08 -13.00 -8.19
C THR A 162 -3.94 -12.76 -7.22
N ARG A 163 -3.85 -13.52 -6.13
CA ARG A 163 -2.83 -13.38 -5.09
C ARG A 163 -1.39 -13.71 -5.53
N PRO A 164 -1.15 -14.80 -6.34
CA PRO A 164 0.21 -15.19 -6.70
C PRO A 164 0.99 -14.07 -7.38
N GLY A 165 2.21 -13.80 -6.90
CA GLY A 165 3.06 -12.73 -7.40
C GLY A 165 2.76 -11.32 -6.86
N LEU A 166 1.60 -11.13 -6.19
CA LEU A 166 1.22 -9.83 -5.60
C LEU A 166 1.31 -9.85 -4.07
N PHE A 167 0.79 -10.91 -3.44
CA PHE A 167 0.75 -11.03 -1.98
C PHE A 167 1.15 -12.44 -1.55
N ALA A 168 1.85 -12.53 -0.40
CA ALA A 168 2.10 -13.82 0.25
C ALA A 168 0.79 -14.41 0.82
N ASP A 169 0.81 -15.69 1.21
CA ASP A 169 -0.32 -16.35 1.81
C ASP A 169 -0.77 -15.67 3.11
N PRO A 170 -2.09 -15.68 3.41
CA PRO A 170 -2.59 -15.10 4.63
C PRO A 170 -1.96 -15.73 5.88
N VAL A 171 -1.60 -14.88 6.83
CA VAL A 171 -1.02 -15.30 8.11
C VAL A 171 -2.14 -15.56 9.12
N ARG A 172 -2.09 -16.71 9.79
CA ARG A 172 -3.02 -17.01 10.88
C ARG A 172 -2.62 -16.23 12.15
N LEU A 173 -3.57 -15.49 12.71
CA LEU A 173 -3.37 -14.78 13.97
C LEU A 173 -3.68 -15.69 15.17
N PRO A 174 -2.87 -15.67 16.24
CA PRO A 174 -2.98 -16.60 17.36
C PRO A 174 -4.14 -16.26 18.34
N GLY A 175 -4.89 -15.18 18.12
CA GLY A 175 -5.97 -14.74 19.00
C GLY A 175 -6.67 -13.49 18.49
N PRO A 176 -7.47 -12.80 19.35
CA PRO A 176 -8.11 -11.55 19.00
C PRO A 176 -7.10 -10.52 18.53
N ALA A 177 -7.41 -9.85 17.40
CA ALA A 177 -6.53 -8.90 16.75
C ALA A 177 -7.30 -7.67 16.28
N SER A 178 -6.61 -6.53 16.19
CA SER A 178 -7.18 -5.30 15.62
C SER A 178 -7.57 -5.51 14.16
N LEU A 179 -8.49 -4.69 13.63
CA LEU A 179 -8.83 -4.73 12.21
C LEU A 179 -7.61 -4.48 11.31
N GLY A 180 -6.70 -3.63 11.75
CA GLY A 180 -5.43 -3.38 11.07
C GLY A 180 -4.54 -4.62 11.01
N ASP A 181 -4.38 -5.32 12.15
CA ASP A 181 -3.62 -6.57 12.20
C ASP A 181 -4.26 -7.66 11.32
N GLN A 182 -5.60 -7.76 11.33
CA GLN A 182 -6.33 -8.69 10.48
C GLN A 182 -6.12 -8.38 9.00
N LEU A 183 -6.16 -7.11 8.60
CA LEU A 183 -5.93 -6.68 7.22
C LEU A 183 -4.52 -7.03 6.76
N VAL A 184 -3.48 -6.64 7.52
CA VAL A 184 -2.10 -6.92 7.10
C VAL A 184 -1.78 -8.42 7.15
N ALA A 185 -2.37 -9.18 8.08
CA ALA A 185 -2.26 -10.63 8.11
C ALA A 185 -2.93 -11.29 6.89
N PHE A 186 -4.12 -10.83 6.49
CA PHE A 186 -4.76 -11.26 5.25
C PHE A 186 -3.87 -10.97 4.03
N LEU A 187 -3.13 -9.86 4.03
CA LEU A 187 -2.19 -9.47 2.98
C LEU A 187 -0.81 -10.13 3.10
N GLY A 188 -0.68 -11.17 3.95
CA GLY A 188 0.51 -12.00 4.06
C GLY A 188 1.62 -11.42 4.96
N ARG A 189 1.30 -10.46 5.82
CA ARG A 189 2.25 -9.87 6.77
C ARG A 189 2.07 -10.40 8.17
N GLN A 190 3.17 -10.48 8.96
CA GLN A 190 3.16 -10.87 10.37
C GLN A 190 3.06 -9.61 11.26
N PRO A 191 1.87 -9.22 11.73
CA PRO A 191 1.69 -7.95 12.44
C PRO A 191 2.36 -7.93 13.80
N ARG A 192 2.50 -9.10 14.45
CA ARG A 192 3.17 -9.23 15.75
C ARG A 192 4.17 -10.39 15.70
N PRO A 193 5.44 -10.21 16.10
CA PRO A 193 6.32 -11.35 16.28
C PRO A 193 5.68 -12.30 17.29
N PRO A 194 5.87 -13.63 17.14
CA PRO A 194 5.45 -14.55 18.20
C PRO A 194 6.05 -14.08 19.52
N ALA A 195 5.24 -14.09 20.58
CA ALA A 195 5.73 -13.80 21.90
C ALA A 195 6.95 -14.69 22.17
N ALA A 196 8.05 -14.11 22.61
CA ALA A 196 9.18 -14.91 23.07
C ALA A 196 8.66 -15.88 24.13
N PRO A 197 9.06 -17.17 24.12
CA PRO A 197 8.68 -18.08 25.19
C PRO A 197 9.07 -17.44 26.50
N GLY A 198 8.11 -17.30 27.42
CA GLY A 198 8.33 -16.75 28.74
C GLY A 198 9.44 -17.52 29.44
N PRO A 199 10.17 -16.90 30.39
CA PRO A 199 11.27 -17.55 31.12
C PRO A 199 10.80 -18.65 32.10
N ASP A 200 9.51 -19.02 32.10
CA ASP A 200 8.93 -19.99 33.04
C ASP A 200 8.72 -21.35 32.38
N GLY A 201 9.77 -22.15 32.45
CA GLY A 201 9.80 -23.54 31.99
C GLY A 201 10.97 -24.30 32.64
N THR A 202 11.12 -24.17 33.97
CA THR A 202 11.89 -25.13 34.80
C THR A 202 11.10 -25.52 36.01
#